data_549f44040c67001bf34f0540fc558b35
#
_entry.id   549f44040c67001bf34f0540fc558b35
#
_cell.length_a   1.000
_cell.length_b   1.000
_cell.length_c   1.000
_cell.angle_alpha   90.00
_cell.angle_beta   90.00
_cell.angle_gamma   90.00
#
_symmetry.space_group_name_H-M   'P 1'
#
loop_
_entity.id
_entity.type
_entity.pdbx_description
1 polymer ?
#
loop_
_entity_poly.entity_id
_entity_poly.type
_entity_poly.pdbx_seq_one_letter_code
_entity_poly.pdbx_strand_id
1 'polypeptide(L)'
;MMEGMRDITRRVDLIIQERAEQREQERNDLIQAITQAGSTEAYLSEQYPRLAKMAGSLTPEQLVSVVDEEEAMYYIEHHIKRCQECSDGSKCWDFDFDPYQGTILEVEDGLLIESVCDKFEEYGEARALSGAGVGKRFLGCSLDNYAPITADQTKALKTIKEYSENLLTEDAITDKGLLIVGPVGTGKTHLAVGVLREAYRLGSSIAFAQVPQVLAEIRAGIGRGDEEAASQIEMYGEVSVLALDDLGSERVTDWVREQLFLIINRRYEEMLPTIITSNDSLEGLEAHVGQRIASRLAGMCIGVALDGPDYRLGGEE
;
A
#
# COMPACT_ATOMS: atom_id res chain seq x y z
N MET A 1 -31.58 16.39 33.35
CA MET A 1 -30.76 15.76 32.29
C MET A 1 -31.54 15.54 30.99
N MET A 2 -32.78 15.07 31.02
CA MET A 2 -33.61 14.83 29.81
C MET A 2 -34.07 16.12 29.09
N GLU A 3 -34.29 17.20 29.79
CA GLU A 3 -34.68 18.52 29.21
C GLU A 3 -33.53 19.15 28.39
N GLY A 4 -32.28 19.05 28.87
CA GLY A 4 -31.12 19.59 28.15
C GLY A 4 -30.80 18.80 26.88
N MET A 5 -31.03 17.48 26.83
CA MET A 5 -30.88 16.68 25.62
C MET A 5 -31.92 17.02 24.54
N ARG A 6 -33.17 17.30 24.94
CA ARG A 6 -34.23 17.71 24.00
C ARG A 6 -33.93 19.08 23.37
N ASP A 7 -33.33 19.99 24.12
CA ASP A 7 -32.94 21.30 23.62
C ASP A 7 -31.79 21.24 22.60
N ILE A 8 -30.78 20.34 22.87
CA ILE A 8 -29.68 20.08 21.92
C ILE A 8 -30.20 19.45 20.62
N THR A 9 -31.06 18.43 20.72
CA THR A 9 -31.66 17.79 19.53
C THR A 9 -32.41 18.78 18.68
N ARG A 10 -33.24 19.64 19.31
CA ARG A 10 -34.01 20.66 18.60
C ARG A 10 -33.11 21.72 17.93
N ARG A 11 -31.97 22.07 18.52
CA ARG A 11 -30.98 22.99 17.92
C ARG A 11 -30.25 22.32 16.74
N VAL A 12 -29.92 21.06 16.86
CA VAL A 12 -29.29 20.28 15.77
C VAL A 12 -30.26 20.17 14.59
N ASP A 13 -31.54 19.86 14.83
CA ASP A 13 -32.56 19.77 13.79
C ASP A 13 -32.76 21.13 13.09
N LEU A 14 -32.75 22.22 13.81
CA LEU A 14 -32.83 23.59 13.25
C LEU A 14 -31.62 23.89 12.35
N ILE A 15 -30.41 23.60 12.80
CA ILE A 15 -29.18 23.79 12.00
C ILE A 15 -29.20 22.94 10.73
N ILE A 16 -29.67 21.69 10.80
CA ILE A 16 -29.81 20.81 9.64
C ILE A 16 -30.83 21.39 8.66
N GLN A 17 -31.95 21.88 9.15
CA GLN A 17 -32.99 22.49 8.32
C GLN A 17 -32.51 23.79 7.66
N GLU A 18 -31.87 24.69 8.40
CA GLU A 18 -31.30 25.93 7.85
C GLU A 18 -30.25 25.66 6.76
N ARG A 19 -29.39 24.65 6.97
CA ARG A 19 -28.40 24.24 5.96
C ARG A 19 -29.06 23.61 4.71
N ALA A 20 -30.12 22.86 4.89
CA ALA A 20 -30.86 22.28 3.76
C ALA A 20 -31.54 23.38 2.92
N GLU A 21 -32.17 24.37 3.57
CA GLU A 21 -32.80 25.51 2.90
C GLU A 21 -31.76 26.39 2.17
N GLN A 22 -30.59 26.57 2.78
CA GLN A 22 -29.47 27.32 2.18
C GLN A 22 -28.96 26.60 0.92
N ARG A 23 -28.72 25.30 0.98
CA ARG A 23 -28.26 24.51 -0.17
C ARG A 23 -29.29 24.52 -1.31
N GLU A 24 -30.57 24.44 -0.98
CA GLU A 24 -31.62 24.50 -2.00
C GLU A 24 -31.67 25.87 -2.68
N GLN A 25 -31.42 26.94 -1.94
CA GLN A 25 -31.32 28.28 -2.51
C GLN A 25 -30.09 28.43 -3.41
N GLU A 26 -28.91 28.00 -2.95
CA GLU A 26 -27.65 28.03 -3.73
C GLU A 26 -27.81 27.23 -5.04
N ARG A 27 -28.47 26.06 -4.97
CA ARG A 27 -28.80 25.24 -6.14
C ARG A 27 -29.67 25.96 -7.15
N ASN A 28 -30.73 26.65 -6.69
CA ASN A 28 -31.63 27.41 -7.54
C ASN A 28 -30.95 28.62 -8.19
N ASP A 29 -30.10 29.31 -7.45
CA ASP A 29 -29.31 30.45 -7.93
C ASP A 29 -28.32 30.01 -9.02
N LEU A 30 -27.69 28.84 -8.86
CA LEU A 30 -26.79 28.25 -9.85
C LEU A 30 -27.55 27.85 -11.13
N ILE A 31 -28.72 27.19 -11.03
CA ILE A 31 -29.55 26.87 -12.19
C ILE A 31 -29.93 28.16 -12.95
N GLN A 32 -30.28 29.21 -12.24
CA GLN A 32 -30.63 30.50 -12.83
C GLN A 32 -29.43 31.14 -13.56
N ALA A 33 -28.23 31.10 -12.98
CA ALA A 33 -27.02 31.63 -13.59
C ALA A 33 -26.65 30.87 -14.88
N ILE A 34 -26.71 29.53 -14.87
CA ILE A 34 -26.45 28.71 -16.06
C ILE A 34 -27.49 29.00 -17.15
N THR A 35 -28.77 29.15 -16.79
CA THR A 35 -29.85 29.48 -17.74
C THR A 35 -29.65 30.87 -18.36
N GLN A 36 -29.18 31.85 -17.59
CA GLN A 36 -28.83 33.18 -18.11
C GLN A 36 -27.63 33.17 -19.05
N ALA A 37 -26.67 32.28 -18.86
CA ALA A 37 -25.53 32.09 -19.76
C ALA A 37 -25.90 31.44 -21.11
N GLY A 38 -27.12 30.90 -21.22
CA GLY A 38 -27.65 30.30 -22.43
C GLY A 38 -27.37 28.80 -22.60
N SER A 39 -26.32 28.29 -21.98
CA SER A 39 -26.02 26.84 -21.91
C SER A 39 -25.04 26.54 -20.79
N THR A 40 -24.99 25.28 -20.38
CA THR A 40 -24.01 24.78 -19.38
C THR A 40 -22.57 24.96 -19.88
N GLU A 41 -22.33 24.66 -21.16
CA GLU A 41 -21.02 24.87 -21.78
C GLU A 41 -20.59 26.36 -21.76
N ALA A 42 -21.50 27.27 -22.09
CA ALA A 42 -21.19 28.70 -22.07
C ALA A 42 -20.89 29.21 -20.65
N TYR A 43 -21.62 28.72 -19.66
CA TYR A 43 -21.40 29.05 -18.25
C TYR A 43 -20.04 28.58 -17.75
N LEU A 44 -19.64 27.34 -18.06
CA LEU A 44 -18.41 26.73 -17.56
C LEU A 44 -17.16 27.18 -18.32
N SER A 45 -17.26 27.51 -19.62
CA SER A 45 -16.11 27.64 -20.53
C SER A 45 -15.06 28.66 -20.10
N GLU A 46 -15.46 29.73 -19.41
CA GLU A 46 -14.54 30.80 -19.00
C GLU A 46 -13.72 30.42 -17.76
N GLN A 47 -14.35 29.82 -16.74
CA GLN A 47 -13.74 29.53 -15.45
C GLN A 47 -13.29 28.07 -15.30
N TYR A 48 -14.05 27.14 -15.92
CA TYR A 48 -13.89 25.69 -15.78
C TYR A 48 -13.83 24.99 -17.14
N PRO A 49 -12.83 25.30 -18.01
CA PRO A 49 -12.82 24.83 -19.40
C PRO A 49 -12.68 23.31 -19.58
N ARG A 50 -12.15 22.60 -18.59
CA ARG A 50 -12.04 21.14 -18.61
C ARG A 50 -13.36 20.49 -18.20
N LEU A 51 -13.99 21.02 -17.15
CA LEU A 51 -15.31 20.60 -16.73
C LEU A 51 -16.34 20.90 -17.84
N ALA A 52 -16.21 22.03 -18.57
CA ALA A 52 -17.04 22.35 -19.73
C ALA A 52 -16.98 21.26 -20.82
N LYS A 53 -15.79 20.72 -21.10
CA LYS A 53 -15.63 19.63 -22.08
C LYS A 53 -16.25 18.32 -21.61
N MET A 54 -16.29 18.06 -20.32
CA MET A 54 -16.82 16.84 -19.73
C MET A 54 -18.35 16.91 -19.53
N ALA A 55 -18.84 18.04 -19.05
CA ALA A 55 -20.20 18.23 -18.57
C ALA A 55 -21.01 19.32 -19.33
N GLY A 56 -20.45 19.96 -20.37
CA GLY A 56 -21.07 21.10 -21.07
C GLY A 56 -22.37 20.73 -21.81
N SER A 57 -22.58 19.46 -22.15
CA SER A 57 -23.82 18.97 -22.77
C SER A 57 -24.96 18.73 -21.78
N LEU A 58 -24.72 18.81 -20.49
CA LEU A 58 -25.73 18.60 -19.47
C LEU A 58 -26.72 19.75 -19.40
N THR A 59 -27.96 19.47 -18.99
CA THR A 59 -28.91 20.53 -18.63
C THR A 59 -28.45 21.22 -17.32
N PRO A 60 -28.93 22.46 -17.00
CA PRO A 60 -28.62 23.10 -15.73
C PRO A 60 -28.95 22.22 -14.52
N GLU A 61 -30.08 21.53 -14.55
CA GLU A 61 -30.52 20.64 -13.47
C GLU A 61 -29.63 19.40 -13.33
N GLN A 62 -29.15 18.83 -14.46
CA GLN A 62 -28.20 17.73 -14.47
C GLN A 62 -26.84 18.17 -13.94
N LEU A 63 -26.32 19.33 -14.37
CA LEU A 63 -25.06 19.81 -13.83
C LEU A 63 -25.12 20.01 -12.32
N VAL A 64 -26.19 20.62 -11.82
CA VAL A 64 -26.37 20.87 -10.37
C VAL A 64 -26.58 19.56 -9.59
N SER A 65 -27.03 18.48 -10.22
CA SER A 65 -27.06 17.15 -9.59
C SER A 65 -25.68 16.47 -9.53
N VAL A 66 -24.78 16.85 -10.43
CA VAL A 66 -23.40 16.38 -10.50
C VAL A 66 -22.48 17.22 -9.59
N VAL A 67 -22.76 18.52 -9.49
CA VAL A 67 -21.94 19.51 -8.79
C VAL A 67 -22.89 20.41 -7.98
N ASP A 68 -23.12 20.05 -6.76
CA ASP A 68 -24.12 20.72 -5.89
C ASP A 68 -23.65 22.08 -5.33
N GLU A 69 -22.36 22.39 -5.39
CA GLU A 69 -21.75 23.64 -4.92
C GLU A 69 -20.71 24.18 -5.92
N GLU A 70 -20.57 25.51 -6.01
CA GLU A 70 -19.57 26.15 -6.89
C GLU A 70 -18.14 25.76 -6.51
N GLU A 71 -17.86 25.47 -5.25
CA GLU A 71 -16.60 24.97 -4.75
C GLU A 71 -16.23 23.59 -5.34
N ALA A 72 -17.23 22.72 -5.55
CA ALA A 72 -17.03 21.43 -6.18
C ALA A 72 -16.57 21.56 -7.65
N MET A 73 -17.06 22.55 -8.41
CA MET A 73 -16.58 22.83 -9.77
C MET A 73 -15.09 23.16 -9.80
N TYR A 74 -14.63 23.94 -8.81
CA TYR A 74 -13.22 24.28 -8.68
C TYR A 74 -12.37 23.01 -8.44
N TYR A 75 -12.77 22.15 -7.51
CA TYR A 75 -12.03 20.92 -7.22
C TYR A 75 -12.01 19.98 -8.42
N ILE A 76 -13.14 19.76 -9.10
CA ILE A 76 -13.23 18.92 -10.30
C ILE A 76 -12.32 19.45 -11.43
N GLU A 77 -12.38 20.74 -11.75
CA GLU A 77 -11.53 21.36 -12.79
C GLU A 77 -10.04 21.14 -12.51
N HIS A 78 -9.62 21.36 -11.25
CA HIS A 78 -8.23 21.20 -10.83
C HIS A 78 -7.82 19.74 -10.78
N HIS A 79 -8.73 18.85 -10.39
CA HIS A 79 -8.50 17.41 -10.40
C HIS A 79 -8.30 16.91 -11.84
N ILE A 80 -9.20 17.23 -12.77
CA ILE A 80 -9.07 16.87 -14.19
C ILE A 80 -7.74 17.38 -14.76
N LYS A 81 -7.36 18.63 -14.45
CA LYS A 81 -6.07 19.18 -14.87
C LYS A 81 -4.90 18.32 -14.40
N ARG A 82 -4.86 17.97 -13.11
CA ARG A 82 -3.81 17.11 -12.56
C ARG A 82 -3.78 15.73 -13.21
N CYS A 83 -4.96 15.10 -13.40
CA CYS A 83 -5.08 13.80 -14.08
C CYS A 83 -4.53 13.84 -15.51
N GLN A 84 -4.79 14.90 -16.28
CA GLN A 84 -4.26 15.06 -17.64
C GLN A 84 -2.74 15.23 -17.68
N GLU A 85 -2.15 15.81 -16.63
CA GLU A 85 -0.70 16.02 -16.49
C GLU A 85 0.00 14.86 -15.78
N CYS A 86 -0.76 13.90 -15.22
CA CYS A 86 -0.26 12.79 -14.42
C CYS A 86 0.15 11.61 -15.30
N SER A 87 1.39 11.17 -15.15
CA SER A 87 1.92 9.99 -15.87
C SER A 87 1.96 8.72 -15.01
N ASP A 88 2.06 8.86 -13.69
CA ASP A 88 2.44 7.80 -12.77
C ASP A 88 1.67 7.78 -11.44
N GLY A 89 0.60 8.56 -11.30
CA GLY A 89 -0.17 8.63 -10.06
C GLY A 89 0.37 9.63 -9.01
N SER A 90 1.61 10.11 -9.16
CA SER A 90 2.27 10.97 -8.15
C SER A 90 1.57 12.30 -7.92
N LYS A 91 0.96 12.88 -8.95
CA LYS A 91 0.30 14.19 -8.90
C LYS A 91 -0.84 14.26 -7.89
N CYS A 92 -1.54 13.16 -7.66
CA CYS A 92 -2.61 13.08 -6.67
C CYS A 92 -2.08 13.03 -5.23
N TRP A 93 -0.89 12.46 -5.01
CA TRP A 93 -0.30 12.33 -3.67
C TRP A 93 0.26 13.65 -3.13
N ASP A 94 0.54 14.61 -4.01
CA ASP A 94 1.08 15.91 -3.61
C ASP A 94 -0.01 16.89 -3.11
N PHE A 95 -1.30 16.45 -3.05
CA PHE A 95 -2.44 17.29 -2.70
C PHE A 95 -3.28 16.69 -1.56
N ASP A 96 -3.09 17.20 -0.34
CA ASP A 96 -3.74 16.68 0.89
C ASP A 96 -5.27 17.00 0.99
N PHE A 97 -5.84 17.82 0.10
CA PHE A 97 -7.22 18.31 0.21
C PHE A 97 -8.06 18.14 -1.07
N ASP A 98 -7.71 17.25 -1.95
CA ASP A 98 -8.52 16.94 -3.13
C ASP A 98 -9.56 15.86 -2.77
N PRO A 99 -10.88 16.17 -2.76
CA PRO A 99 -11.91 15.17 -2.45
C PRO A 99 -11.97 14.01 -3.45
N TYR A 100 -11.41 14.21 -4.65
CA TYR A 100 -11.36 13.20 -5.72
C TYR A 100 -9.98 12.53 -5.84
N GLN A 101 -9.14 12.63 -4.81
CA GLN A 101 -7.82 12.03 -4.81
C GLN A 101 -7.88 10.52 -5.10
N GLY A 102 -7.10 10.07 -6.07
CA GLY A 102 -7.05 8.65 -6.45
C GLY A 102 -8.20 8.18 -7.34
N THR A 103 -9.02 9.08 -7.86
CA THR A 103 -10.11 8.75 -8.77
C THR A 103 -9.89 9.27 -10.20
N ILE A 104 -10.59 8.69 -11.15
CA ILE A 104 -10.81 9.22 -12.51
C ILE A 104 -12.25 9.68 -12.56
N LEU A 105 -12.49 10.91 -12.99
CA LEU A 105 -13.82 11.50 -13.10
C LEU A 105 -14.30 11.47 -14.54
N GLU A 106 -15.51 10.94 -14.74
CA GLU A 106 -16.19 10.89 -16.04
C GLU A 106 -17.66 11.26 -15.84
N VAL A 107 -18.31 11.74 -16.89
CA VAL A 107 -19.75 12.01 -16.89
C VAL A 107 -20.44 11.05 -17.85
N GLU A 108 -21.27 10.17 -17.32
CA GLU A 108 -22.08 9.22 -18.08
C GLU A 108 -23.55 9.39 -17.71
N ASP A 109 -24.41 9.46 -18.71
CA ASP A 109 -25.88 9.59 -18.57
C ASP A 109 -26.32 10.73 -17.61
N GLY A 110 -25.53 11.80 -17.54
CA GLY A 110 -25.82 12.95 -16.69
C GLY A 110 -25.44 12.77 -15.21
N LEU A 111 -24.63 11.77 -14.90
CA LEU A 111 -24.08 11.49 -13.57
C LEU A 111 -22.55 11.62 -13.59
N LEU A 112 -21.99 12.13 -12.49
CA LEU A 112 -20.56 12.06 -12.24
C LEU A 112 -20.21 10.64 -11.80
N ILE A 113 -19.36 9.98 -12.56
CA ILE A 113 -18.86 8.65 -12.25
C ILE A 113 -17.42 8.78 -11.75
N GLU A 114 -17.18 8.19 -10.59
CA GLU A 114 -15.86 8.08 -10.00
C GLU A 114 -15.36 6.64 -10.14
N SER A 115 -14.22 6.47 -10.78
CA SER A 115 -13.53 5.18 -10.86
C SER A 115 -12.16 5.26 -10.21
N VAL A 116 -11.66 4.13 -9.70
CA VAL A 116 -10.34 4.07 -9.06
C VAL A 116 -9.26 4.32 -10.10
N CYS A 117 -8.24 5.11 -9.75
CA CYS A 117 -7.08 5.36 -10.59
C CYS A 117 -5.98 4.35 -10.28
N ASP A 118 -5.79 3.36 -11.16
CA ASP A 118 -4.75 2.32 -11.03
C ASP A 118 -3.35 2.91 -10.80
N LYS A 119 -3.02 4.01 -11.49
CA LYS A 119 -1.74 4.69 -11.32
C LYS A 119 -1.53 5.27 -9.92
N PHE A 120 -2.61 5.75 -9.30
CA PHE A 120 -2.55 6.27 -7.93
C PHE A 120 -2.30 5.13 -6.94
N GLU A 121 -2.97 4.01 -7.11
CA GLU A 121 -2.77 2.82 -6.28
C GLU A 121 -1.34 2.28 -6.43
N GLU A 122 -0.87 2.09 -7.66
CA GLU A 122 0.50 1.62 -7.96
C GLU A 122 1.57 2.54 -7.35
N TYR A 123 1.38 3.85 -7.44
CA TYR A 123 2.29 4.82 -6.84
C TYR A 123 2.27 4.74 -5.31
N GLY A 124 1.09 4.60 -4.71
CA GLY A 124 0.91 4.43 -3.27
C GLY A 124 1.61 3.19 -2.75
N GLU A 125 1.43 2.07 -3.43
CA GLU A 125 2.09 0.80 -3.11
C GLU A 125 3.62 0.92 -3.23
N ALA A 126 4.12 1.49 -4.32
CA ALA A 126 5.56 1.69 -4.51
C ALA A 126 6.15 2.61 -3.43
N ARG A 127 5.43 3.66 -3.05
CA ARG A 127 5.81 4.58 -1.96
C ARG A 127 5.84 3.87 -0.61
N ALA A 128 4.83 3.08 -0.30
CA ALA A 128 4.75 2.29 0.93
C ALA A 128 5.89 1.27 1.03
N LEU A 129 6.13 0.50 -0.04
CA LEU A 129 7.23 -0.43 -0.13
C LEU A 129 8.59 0.25 0.02
N SER A 130 8.78 1.42 -0.61
CA SER A 130 10.00 2.21 -0.46
C SER A 130 10.19 2.69 0.98
N GLY A 131 9.12 3.18 1.63
CA GLY A 131 9.13 3.56 3.05
C GLY A 131 9.38 2.38 4.00
N ALA A 132 8.96 1.20 3.61
CA ALA A 132 9.23 -0.05 4.34
C ALA A 132 10.68 -0.57 4.19
N GLY A 133 11.52 0.06 3.36
CA GLY A 133 12.92 -0.33 3.15
C GLY A 133 13.18 -1.14 1.88
N VAL A 134 12.19 -1.33 1.01
CA VAL A 134 12.37 -2.05 -0.27
C VAL A 134 13.17 -1.18 -1.24
N GLY A 135 14.27 -1.74 -1.76
CA GLY A 135 15.12 -1.06 -2.74
C GLY A 135 14.41 -0.81 -4.08
N LYS A 136 14.73 0.30 -4.75
CA LYS A 136 14.09 0.74 -6.02
C LYS A 136 13.94 -0.36 -7.08
N ARG A 137 14.91 -1.28 -7.16
CA ARG A 137 14.88 -2.41 -8.11
C ARG A 137 13.67 -3.32 -7.93
N PHE A 138 13.17 -3.43 -6.70
CA PHE A 138 12.12 -4.38 -6.33
C PHE A 138 10.75 -3.74 -6.14
N LEU A 139 10.63 -2.41 -6.29
CA LEU A 139 9.34 -1.70 -6.11
C LEU A 139 8.26 -2.16 -7.10
N GLY A 140 8.63 -2.65 -8.27
CA GLY A 140 7.71 -3.22 -9.26
C GLY A 140 7.39 -4.69 -9.07
N CYS A 141 7.98 -5.39 -8.07
CA CYS A 141 7.74 -6.82 -7.86
C CYS A 141 6.34 -7.07 -7.29
N SER A 142 5.64 -8.08 -7.83
CA SER A 142 4.36 -8.57 -7.35
C SER A 142 4.29 -10.09 -7.55
N LEU A 143 3.34 -10.75 -6.89
CA LEU A 143 3.10 -12.18 -7.11
C LEU A 143 2.57 -12.47 -8.52
N ASP A 144 1.94 -11.48 -9.18
CA ASP A 144 1.36 -11.65 -10.50
C ASP A 144 2.37 -11.50 -11.63
N ASN A 145 3.43 -10.70 -11.42
CA ASN A 145 4.46 -10.54 -12.44
C ASN A 145 5.69 -11.45 -12.23
N TYR A 146 5.63 -12.36 -11.25
CA TYR A 146 6.62 -13.44 -11.16
C TYR A 146 6.34 -14.48 -12.23
N ALA A 147 7.29 -14.72 -13.13
CA ALA A 147 7.18 -15.67 -14.24
C ALA A 147 7.92 -16.98 -13.91
N PRO A 148 7.25 -18.04 -13.41
CA PRO A 148 7.91 -19.29 -13.08
C PRO A 148 8.42 -19.99 -14.35
N ILE A 149 9.65 -20.50 -14.33
CA ILE A 149 10.28 -21.23 -15.43
C ILE A 149 10.18 -22.76 -15.21
N THR A 150 10.19 -23.18 -13.94
CA THR A 150 10.16 -24.61 -13.57
C THR A 150 8.85 -25.00 -12.90
N ALA A 151 8.57 -26.31 -12.86
CA ALA A 151 7.42 -26.85 -12.12
C ALA A 151 7.51 -26.54 -10.60
N ASP A 152 8.73 -26.59 -10.05
CA ASP A 152 8.97 -26.29 -8.63
C ASP A 152 8.69 -24.81 -8.34
N GLN A 153 9.11 -23.88 -9.21
CA GLN A 153 8.77 -22.46 -9.09
C GLN A 153 7.26 -22.22 -9.22
N THR A 154 6.57 -22.93 -10.11
CA THR A 154 5.11 -22.85 -10.25
C THR A 154 4.41 -23.30 -8.97
N LYS A 155 4.87 -24.40 -8.38
CA LYS A 155 4.34 -24.91 -7.11
C LYS A 155 4.62 -23.95 -5.95
N ALA A 156 5.84 -23.41 -5.88
CA ALA A 156 6.22 -22.41 -4.87
C ALA A 156 5.36 -21.16 -4.98
N LEU A 157 5.18 -20.60 -6.17
CA LEU A 157 4.30 -19.44 -6.41
C LEU A 157 2.87 -19.71 -5.95
N LYS A 158 2.32 -20.89 -6.29
CA LYS A 158 0.97 -21.27 -5.85
C LYS A 158 0.86 -21.29 -4.33
N THR A 159 1.81 -21.92 -3.63
CA THR A 159 1.84 -21.97 -2.16
C THR A 159 1.92 -20.56 -1.54
N ILE A 160 2.74 -19.68 -2.14
CA ILE A 160 2.91 -18.30 -1.67
C ILE A 160 1.65 -17.47 -1.91
N LYS A 161 0.96 -17.64 -3.05
CA LYS A 161 -0.33 -16.97 -3.32
C LYS A 161 -1.40 -17.44 -2.34
N GLU A 162 -1.56 -18.74 -2.13
CA GLU A 162 -2.48 -19.30 -1.12
C GLU A 162 -2.17 -18.79 0.29
N TYR A 163 -0.89 -18.67 0.65
CA TYR A 163 -0.47 -18.07 1.91
C TYR A 163 -0.90 -16.61 2.01
N SER A 164 -0.67 -15.79 0.96
CA SER A 164 -0.99 -14.36 0.96
C SER A 164 -2.50 -14.10 1.04
N GLU A 165 -3.30 -14.93 0.37
CA GLU A 165 -4.77 -14.87 0.44
C GLU A 165 -5.30 -15.14 1.86
N ASN A 166 -4.59 -15.98 2.63
CA ASN A 166 -4.96 -16.34 3.99
C ASN A 166 -4.28 -15.48 5.08
N LEU A 167 -3.41 -14.55 4.70
CA LEU A 167 -2.57 -13.79 5.65
C LEU A 167 -3.40 -12.94 6.63
N LEU A 168 -4.60 -12.48 6.23
CA LEU A 168 -5.41 -11.54 7.00
C LEU A 168 -6.93 -11.83 6.93
N THR A 169 -7.34 -13.07 6.72
CA THR A 169 -8.76 -13.41 6.87
C THR A 169 -9.10 -13.48 8.36
N GLU A 170 -10.27 -12.95 8.76
CA GLU A 170 -10.73 -12.94 10.16
C GLU A 170 -10.75 -14.34 10.80
N ASP A 171 -10.90 -15.40 9.98
CA ASP A 171 -10.94 -16.80 10.40
C ASP A 171 -9.56 -17.50 10.33
N ALA A 172 -8.55 -16.88 9.75
CA ALA A 172 -7.21 -17.46 9.60
C ALA A 172 -6.14 -16.37 9.76
N ILE A 173 -5.95 -15.89 10.99
CA ILE A 173 -4.64 -15.32 11.35
C ILE A 173 -3.66 -16.48 11.20
N THR A 174 -2.98 -16.57 10.04
CA THR A 174 -1.88 -17.50 9.96
C THR A 174 -0.80 -16.93 10.87
N ASP A 175 -0.64 -17.53 12.02
CA ASP A 175 0.47 -17.35 12.97
C ASP A 175 1.81 -17.77 12.36
N LYS A 176 1.80 -18.18 11.07
CA LYS A 176 2.98 -18.68 10.35
C LYS A 176 3.48 -17.67 9.33
N GLY A 177 4.80 -17.57 9.27
CA GLY A 177 5.51 -16.89 8.21
C GLY A 177 5.87 -17.82 7.05
N LEU A 178 6.74 -17.34 6.15
CA LEU A 178 7.32 -18.10 5.04
C LEU A 178 8.85 -18.16 5.20
N LEU A 179 9.43 -19.33 4.95
CA LEU A 179 10.86 -19.49 4.75
C LEU A 179 11.10 -19.93 3.29
N ILE A 180 11.52 -18.99 2.44
CA ILE A 180 11.76 -19.21 1.00
C ILE A 180 13.25 -19.48 0.81
N VAL A 181 13.60 -20.72 0.47
CA VAL A 181 14.99 -21.15 0.30
C VAL A 181 15.26 -21.58 -1.13
N GLY A 182 16.48 -21.35 -1.62
CA GLY A 182 16.88 -21.78 -2.96
C GLY A 182 18.11 -21.03 -3.48
N PRO A 183 18.64 -21.43 -4.65
CA PRO A 183 19.81 -20.81 -5.26
C PRO A 183 19.69 -19.32 -5.50
N VAL A 184 20.82 -18.66 -5.71
CA VAL A 184 20.87 -17.23 -6.07
C VAL A 184 20.15 -17.01 -7.42
N GLY A 185 19.44 -15.88 -7.54
CA GLY A 185 18.81 -15.49 -8.79
C GLY A 185 17.45 -16.13 -9.09
N THR A 186 16.94 -17.04 -8.26
CA THR A 186 15.64 -17.72 -8.46
C THR A 186 14.40 -16.85 -8.17
N GLY A 187 14.57 -15.60 -7.72
CA GLY A 187 13.46 -14.67 -7.47
C GLY A 187 12.90 -14.69 -6.05
N LYS A 188 13.63 -15.20 -5.05
CA LYS A 188 13.20 -15.19 -3.63
C LYS A 188 12.81 -13.82 -3.13
N THR A 189 13.66 -12.82 -3.33
CA THR A 189 13.39 -11.41 -2.95
C THR A 189 12.17 -10.87 -3.68
N HIS A 190 11.99 -11.20 -4.97
CA HIS A 190 10.81 -10.82 -5.74
C HIS A 190 9.52 -11.32 -5.08
N LEU A 191 9.48 -12.60 -4.72
CA LEU A 191 8.32 -13.21 -4.06
C LEU A 191 8.09 -12.65 -2.65
N ALA A 192 9.15 -12.41 -1.88
CA ALA A 192 9.04 -11.78 -0.56
C ALA A 192 8.43 -10.36 -0.63
N VAL A 193 8.87 -9.55 -1.60
CA VAL A 193 8.29 -8.22 -1.84
C VAL A 193 6.86 -8.33 -2.35
N GLY A 194 6.55 -9.32 -3.20
CA GLY A 194 5.18 -9.61 -3.63
C GLY A 194 4.24 -9.87 -2.45
N VAL A 195 4.67 -10.66 -1.46
CA VAL A 195 3.88 -10.90 -0.23
C VAL A 195 3.72 -9.62 0.60
N LEU A 196 4.77 -8.80 0.74
CA LEU A 196 4.65 -7.51 1.45
C LEU A 196 3.65 -6.56 0.76
N ARG A 197 3.62 -6.56 -0.58
CA ARG A 197 2.65 -5.78 -1.36
C ARG A 197 1.23 -6.21 -1.04
N GLU A 198 0.94 -7.51 -1.04
CA GLU A 198 -0.39 -8.02 -0.68
C GLU A 198 -0.75 -7.68 0.78
N ALA A 199 0.20 -7.81 1.72
CA ALA A 199 0.00 -7.41 3.10
C ALA A 199 -0.35 -5.92 3.25
N TYR A 200 0.31 -5.05 2.48
CA TYR A 200 0.00 -3.61 2.45
C TYR A 200 -1.40 -3.34 1.89
N ARG A 201 -1.80 -3.99 0.78
CA ARG A 201 -3.15 -3.88 0.20
C ARG A 201 -4.24 -4.25 1.19
N LEU A 202 -3.94 -5.18 2.08
CA LEU A 202 -4.82 -5.63 3.17
C LEU A 202 -4.72 -4.72 4.43
N GLY A 203 -4.02 -3.57 4.35
CA GLY A 203 -3.93 -2.57 5.42
C GLY A 203 -2.90 -2.87 6.52
N SER A 204 -2.02 -3.89 6.33
CA SER A 204 -0.99 -4.21 7.31
C SER A 204 0.16 -3.21 7.29
N SER A 205 0.74 -2.92 8.46
CA SER A 205 2.06 -2.32 8.54
C SER A 205 3.12 -3.31 8.07
N ILE A 206 4.04 -2.85 7.20
CA ILE A 206 5.04 -3.69 6.58
C ILE A 206 6.46 -3.16 6.80
N ALA A 207 7.45 -4.06 6.87
CA ALA A 207 8.87 -3.69 6.83
C ALA A 207 9.67 -4.72 6.03
N PHE A 208 10.74 -4.24 5.40
CA PHE A 208 11.69 -5.04 4.65
C PHE A 208 13.11 -4.77 5.18
N ALA A 209 13.81 -5.81 5.53
CA ALA A 209 15.18 -5.75 6.01
C ALA A 209 16.07 -6.66 5.18
N GLN A 210 17.00 -6.09 4.39
CA GLN A 210 18.11 -6.84 3.84
C GLN A 210 19.10 -7.10 4.98
N VAL A 211 19.11 -8.33 5.50
CA VAL A 211 19.72 -8.67 6.78
C VAL A 211 21.17 -8.21 6.90
N PRO A 212 22.09 -8.46 5.94
CA PRO A 212 23.48 -8.01 6.06
C PRO A 212 23.63 -6.49 6.17
N GLN A 213 22.86 -5.75 5.37
CA GLN A 213 22.91 -4.29 5.31
C GLN A 213 22.38 -3.68 6.61
N VAL A 214 21.18 -4.10 7.03
CA VAL A 214 20.50 -3.57 8.22
C VAL A 214 21.34 -3.82 9.48
N LEU A 215 21.91 -5.02 9.65
CA LEU A 215 22.77 -5.32 10.79
C LEU A 215 24.05 -4.48 10.80
N ALA A 216 24.62 -4.18 9.62
CA ALA A 216 25.76 -3.28 9.53
C ALA A 216 25.42 -1.84 9.92
N GLU A 217 24.26 -1.34 9.49
CA GLU A 217 23.73 0.00 9.82
C GLU A 217 23.44 0.14 11.32
N ILE A 218 22.72 -0.83 11.91
CA ILE A 218 22.42 -0.87 13.35
C ILE A 218 23.72 -0.89 14.17
N ARG A 219 24.68 -1.72 13.77
CA ARG A 219 25.97 -1.80 14.47
C ARG A 219 26.74 -0.48 14.43
N ALA A 220 26.72 0.19 13.28
CA ALA A 220 27.37 1.50 13.13
C ALA A 220 26.66 2.59 13.95
N GLY A 221 25.32 2.56 14.00
CA GLY A 221 24.50 3.48 14.80
C GLY A 221 24.74 3.32 16.31
N ILE A 222 24.67 2.10 16.83
CA ILE A 222 24.91 1.80 18.24
C ILE A 222 26.34 2.25 18.64
N GLY A 223 27.35 2.03 17.76
CA GLY A 223 28.72 2.47 17.99
C GLY A 223 28.88 4.00 18.10
N ARG A 224 27.89 4.77 17.61
CA ARG A 224 27.83 6.24 17.72
C ARG A 224 26.91 6.74 18.83
N GLY A 225 26.24 5.83 19.57
CA GLY A 225 25.26 6.18 20.57
C GLY A 225 23.93 6.67 19.97
N ASP A 226 23.58 6.19 18.77
CA ASP A 226 22.37 6.55 18.02
C ASP A 226 21.15 5.77 18.57
N GLU A 227 20.19 6.49 19.16
CA GLU A 227 18.98 5.91 19.71
C GLU A 227 18.06 5.31 18.61
N GLU A 228 18.11 5.83 17.38
CA GLU A 228 17.36 5.31 16.25
C GLU A 228 17.77 3.88 15.88
N ALA A 229 19.07 3.57 16.04
CA ALA A 229 19.57 2.22 15.77
C ALA A 229 19.00 1.16 16.74
N ALA A 230 18.74 1.52 17.98
CA ALA A 230 18.09 0.64 18.96
C ALA A 230 16.58 0.50 18.65
N SER A 231 15.90 1.59 18.35
CA SER A 231 14.48 1.61 18.01
C SER A 231 14.15 0.82 16.73
N GLN A 232 15.11 0.70 15.81
CA GLN A 232 14.94 -0.08 14.58
C GLN A 232 14.80 -1.59 14.86
N ILE A 233 15.48 -2.13 15.85
CA ILE A 233 15.33 -3.54 16.27
C ILE A 233 13.93 -3.77 16.84
N GLU A 234 13.45 -2.85 17.68
CA GLU A 234 12.10 -2.91 18.24
C GLU A 234 11.04 -2.84 17.12
N MET A 235 11.19 -1.91 16.19
CA MET A 235 10.31 -1.76 15.04
C MET A 235 10.21 -3.06 14.22
N TYR A 236 11.32 -3.74 13.93
CA TYR A 236 11.30 -5.04 13.24
C TYR A 236 10.66 -6.15 14.09
N GLY A 237 10.73 -6.05 15.41
CA GLY A 237 10.04 -6.96 16.32
C GLY A 237 8.53 -6.81 16.35
N GLU A 238 7.99 -5.63 16.00
CA GLU A 238 6.59 -5.25 16.26
C GLU A 238 5.75 -5.02 15.01
N VAL A 239 6.36 -4.71 13.84
CA VAL A 239 5.62 -4.49 12.59
C VAL A 239 4.76 -5.70 12.24
N SER A 240 3.55 -5.48 11.70
CA SER A 240 2.60 -6.57 11.43
C SER A 240 3.20 -7.64 10.53
N VAL A 241 3.81 -7.26 9.40
CA VAL A 241 4.46 -8.20 8.48
C VAL A 241 5.88 -7.75 8.18
N LEU A 242 6.87 -8.62 8.45
CA LEU A 242 8.29 -8.36 8.22
C LEU A 242 8.85 -9.29 7.14
N ALA A 243 9.61 -8.75 6.20
CA ALA A 243 10.49 -9.55 5.34
C ALA A 243 11.96 -9.39 5.78
N LEU A 244 12.60 -10.52 6.10
CA LEU A 244 14.05 -10.64 6.34
C LEU A 244 14.70 -11.26 5.11
N ASP A 245 15.32 -10.44 4.27
CA ASP A 245 15.89 -10.86 3.00
C ASP A 245 17.37 -11.24 3.15
N ASP A 246 17.74 -12.33 2.47
CA ASP A 246 19.11 -12.85 2.36
C ASP A 246 19.72 -13.26 3.72
N LEU A 247 18.92 -13.90 4.59
CA LEU A 247 19.38 -14.42 5.89
C LEU A 247 20.42 -15.53 5.67
N GLY A 248 21.54 -15.45 6.40
CA GLY A 248 22.64 -16.40 6.34
C GLY A 248 23.78 -15.97 5.40
N SER A 249 23.64 -14.85 4.69
CA SER A 249 24.72 -14.29 3.86
C SER A 249 25.64 -13.34 4.63
N GLU A 250 25.26 -12.93 5.83
CA GLU A 250 26.03 -12.05 6.71
C GLU A 250 27.19 -12.78 7.39
N ARG A 251 28.22 -12.00 7.75
CA ARG A 251 29.30 -12.53 8.59
C ARG A 251 28.79 -12.72 10.02
N VAL A 252 28.60 -13.97 10.41
CA VAL A 252 28.07 -14.35 11.72
C VAL A 252 29.05 -14.00 12.85
N THR A 253 28.59 -13.17 13.77
CA THR A 253 29.28 -12.85 15.07
C THR A 253 28.25 -13.09 16.18
N ASP A 254 28.71 -13.20 17.43
CA ASP A 254 27.77 -13.38 18.55
C ASP A 254 26.80 -12.21 18.67
N TRP A 255 27.26 -10.99 18.38
CA TRP A 255 26.39 -9.82 18.33
C TRP A 255 25.30 -9.95 17.25
N VAL A 256 25.63 -10.40 16.04
CA VAL A 256 24.66 -10.64 14.95
C VAL A 256 23.60 -11.67 15.37
N ARG A 257 24.03 -12.78 15.97
CA ARG A 257 23.12 -13.80 16.49
C ARG A 257 22.20 -13.25 17.57
N GLU A 258 22.70 -12.40 18.44
CA GLU A 258 21.92 -11.77 19.49
C GLU A 258 20.83 -10.85 18.90
N GLN A 259 21.17 -9.97 17.93
CA GLN A 259 20.20 -9.09 17.31
C GLN A 259 19.12 -9.86 16.53
N LEU A 260 19.53 -10.83 15.73
CA LEU A 260 18.58 -11.70 15.01
C LEU A 260 17.67 -12.47 15.98
N PHE A 261 18.24 -12.96 17.07
CA PHE A 261 17.47 -13.65 18.11
C PHE A 261 16.42 -12.74 18.75
N LEU A 262 16.75 -11.49 19.05
CA LEU A 262 15.80 -10.53 19.62
C LEU A 262 14.61 -10.31 18.69
N ILE A 263 14.85 -10.03 17.40
CA ILE A 263 13.80 -9.82 16.41
C ILE A 263 12.95 -11.09 16.23
N ILE A 264 13.58 -12.23 15.94
CA ILE A 264 12.89 -13.48 15.61
C ILE A 264 12.14 -14.02 16.84
N ASN A 265 12.71 -13.91 18.05
CA ASN A 265 12.07 -14.36 19.26
C ASN A 265 10.82 -13.54 19.59
N ARG A 266 10.88 -12.22 19.49
CA ARG A 266 9.73 -11.33 19.69
C ARG A 266 8.60 -11.72 18.74
N ARG A 267 8.89 -11.86 17.43
CA ARG A 267 7.92 -12.22 16.42
C ARG A 267 7.34 -13.63 16.59
N TYR A 268 8.16 -14.57 17.06
CA TYR A 268 7.72 -15.92 17.42
C TYR A 268 6.73 -15.91 18.58
N GLU A 269 7.03 -15.14 19.65
CA GLU A 269 6.18 -15.03 20.83
C GLU A 269 4.86 -14.31 20.56
N GLU A 270 4.89 -13.27 19.71
CA GLU A 270 3.72 -12.48 19.32
C GLU A 270 2.98 -13.06 18.09
N MET A 271 3.42 -14.21 17.57
CA MET A 271 2.84 -14.88 16.39
C MET A 271 2.74 -13.94 15.17
N LEU A 272 3.75 -13.09 14.96
CA LEU A 272 3.76 -12.11 13.85
C LEU A 272 4.31 -12.74 12.56
N PRO A 273 3.57 -12.68 11.43
CA PRO A 273 4.00 -13.21 10.14
C PRO A 273 5.35 -12.66 9.71
N THR A 274 6.29 -13.57 9.39
CA THR A 274 7.65 -13.21 9.00
C THR A 274 8.03 -13.95 7.72
N ILE A 275 8.36 -13.20 6.68
CA ILE A 275 8.83 -13.73 5.39
C ILE A 275 10.36 -13.72 5.42
N ILE A 276 10.97 -14.87 5.24
CA ILE A 276 12.42 -15.02 5.29
C ILE A 276 12.90 -15.60 3.96
N THR A 277 13.92 -15.00 3.38
CA THR A 277 14.61 -15.58 2.23
C THR A 277 16.02 -16.01 2.61
N SER A 278 16.49 -17.11 2.06
CA SER A 278 17.84 -17.59 2.26
C SER A 278 18.37 -18.35 1.04
N ASN A 279 19.67 -18.34 0.85
CA ASN A 279 20.36 -19.19 -0.09
C ASN A 279 20.68 -20.56 0.52
N ASP A 280 20.60 -20.69 1.83
CA ASP A 280 20.87 -21.91 2.59
C ASP A 280 19.60 -22.71 2.87
N SER A 281 19.73 -24.03 3.00
CA SER A 281 18.66 -24.87 3.59
C SER A 281 18.48 -24.54 5.08
N LEU A 282 17.43 -25.10 5.70
CA LEU A 282 17.21 -24.91 7.14
C LEU A 282 18.40 -25.42 7.98
N GLU A 283 19.01 -26.54 7.56
CA GLU A 283 20.20 -27.10 8.20
C GLU A 283 21.43 -26.17 8.02
N GLY A 284 21.57 -25.57 6.84
CA GLY A 284 22.61 -24.57 6.58
C GLY A 284 22.41 -23.33 7.43
N LEU A 285 21.18 -22.85 7.58
CA LEU A 285 20.84 -21.75 8.47
C LEU A 285 21.14 -22.09 9.94
N GLU A 286 20.86 -23.32 10.41
CA GLU A 286 21.23 -23.72 11.77
C GLU A 286 22.73 -23.58 12.03
N ALA A 287 23.56 -23.96 11.07
CA ALA A 287 25.02 -23.80 11.18
C ALA A 287 25.44 -22.31 11.24
N HIS A 288 24.73 -21.42 10.53
CA HIS A 288 25.01 -19.98 10.50
C HIS A 288 24.48 -19.25 11.72
N VAL A 289 23.14 -19.23 11.89
CA VAL A 289 22.49 -18.39 12.90
C VAL A 289 22.32 -19.08 14.26
N GLY A 290 22.55 -20.40 14.31
CA GLY A 290 22.48 -21.23 15.51
C GLY A 290 21.13 -21.89 15.76
N GLN A 291 21.15 -22.98 16.50
CA GLN A 291 20.01 -23.88 16.77
C GLN A 291 18.79 -23.16 17.32
N ARG A 292 19.00 -22.18 18.22
CA ARG A 292 17.87 -21.47 18.88
C ARG A 292 17.02 -20.67 17.87
N ILE A 293 17.66 -20.02 16.89
CA ILE A 293 16.99 -19.28 15.82
C ILE A 293 16.36 -20.27 14.84
N ALA A 294 17.13 -21.24 14.35
CA ALA A 294 16.65 -22.24 13.38
C ALA A 294 15.41 -23.00 13.88
N SER A 295 15.37 -23.37 15.17
CA SER A 295 14.22 -24.03 15.79
C SER A 295 12.97 -23.17 15.78
N ARG A 296 13.09 -21.82 15.99
CA ARG A 296 11.96 -20.89 15.90
C ARG A 296 11.48 -20.76 14.45
N LEU A 297 12.40 -20.63 13.50
CA LEU A 297 12.06 -20.56 12.08
C LEU A 297 11.29 -21.81 11.62
N ALA A 298 11.74 -22.99 12.05
CA ALA A 298 11.05 -24.25 11.76
C ALA A 298 9.63 -24.31 12.36
N GLY A 299 9.44 -23.70 13.54
CA GLY A 299 8.13 -23.66 14.22
C GLY A 299 7.16 -22.63 13.65
N MET A 300 7.69 -21.44 13.26
CA MET A 300 6.89 -20.30 12.86
C MET A 300 6.76 -20.11 11.35
N CYS A 301 7.46 -20.85 10.49
CA CYS A 301 7.42 -20.65 9.05
C CYS A 301 6.98 -21.90 8.29
N ILE A 302 6.30 -21.68 7.18
CA ILE A 302 6.07 -22.68 6.13
C ILE A 302 7.31 -22.65 5.22
N GLY A 303 7.98 -23.79 5.05
CA GLY A 303 9.13 -23.91 4.16
C GLY A 303 8.70 -23.97 2.69
N VAL A 304 9.29 -23.13 1.85
CA VAL A 304 9.07 -23.09 0.40
C VAL A 304 10.43 -23.21 -0.30
N ALA A 305 10.65 -24.30 -0.99
CA ALA A 305 11.84 -24.47 -1.83
C ALA A 305 11.59 -23.82 -3.20
N LEU A 306 12.52 -22.97 -3.63
CA LEU A 306 12.46 -22.25 -4.90
C LEU A 306 13.69 -22.64 -5.75
N ASP A 307 13.60 -23.77 -6.44
CA ASP A 307 14.67 -24.25 -7.32
C ASP A 307 14.45 -23.83 -8.77
N GLY A 308 15.52 -23.44 -9.45
CA GLY A 308 15.47 -22.99 -10.82
C GLY A 308 16.71 -22.23 -11.28
N PRO A 309 16.74 -21.79 -12.53
CA PRO A 309 17.86 -21.04 -13.09
C PRO A 309 17.93 -19.62 -12.48
N ASP A 310 19.11 -19.02 -12.62
CA ASP A 310 19.30 -17.60 -12.25
C ASP A 310 18.67 -16.69 -13.32
N TYR A 311 17.60 -16.00 -12.98
CA TYR A 311 16.93 -15.02 -13.86
C TYR A 311 17.82 -13.86 -14.33
N ARG A 312 18.95 -13.62 -13.64
CA ARG A 312 19.90 -12.54 -14.01
C ARG A 312 20.80 -12.95 -15.15
N LEU A 313 20.96 -14.26 -15.37
CA LEU A 313 21.86 -14.85 -16.38
C LEU A 313 21.10 -15.38 -17.60
N GLY A 314 19.79 -15.54 -17.50
CA GLY A 314 18.96 -16.19 -18.52
C GLY A 314 18.09 -15.18 -19.28
N GLY A 315 18.68 -14.41 -20.16
CA GLY A 315 17.99 -13.56 -21.11
C GLY A 315 18.42 -13.79 -22.58
N GLU A 316 19.17 -14.86 -22.86
CA GLU A 316 19.56 -15.23 -24.23
C GLU A 316 19.58 -16.76 -24.33
N GLU A 317 18.46 -17.34 -24.71
CA GLU A 317 18.35 -18.51 -25.58
C GLU A 317 17.11 -18.38 -26.46
#